data_b30769c64976520776bfeb84c86ec514
#
_entry.id   b30769c64976520776bfeb84c86ec514
#
_cell.length_a   1.000
_cell.length_b   1.000
_cell.length_c   1.000
_cell.angle_alpha   90.00
_cell.angle_beta   90.00
_cell.angle_gamma   90.00
#
_symmetry.space_group_name_H-M   'P 1'
#
loop_
_entity.id
_entity.type
_entity.pdbx_description
1 polymer ?
#
loop_
_entity_poly.entity_id
_entity_poly.type
_entity_poly.pdbx_seq_one_letter_code
_entity_poly.pdbx_strand_id
1 'polypeptide(L)'
;MSQDCVLTPVAFIHTEFRAKFGIPRQAGLAEELRGKIVFEPAYRVDEALRGLEGFSHIWLIWGFSENRDRGWTPTVRPPRLGGNTRLGVFATRSPFRPNGLGLSCVRLVGMQKEDGRGTCLLVAGADLMDGTPIYDIKPYLPYADCRTEAVGGFAPEMPDRLEVLIPPELEAAIPEDRRPALTAVLAQDPRPPYQEDSERVYGMSFAGLEIRFRVEGRRLTVLAVD
;
A
#
# COMPACT_ATOMS: atom_id res chain seq x y z
N MET A 1 -11.20 24.89 24.68
CA MET A 1 -9.90 24.19 24.89
C MET A 1 -9.92 22.99 23.94
N SER A 2 -9.06 22.98 22.91
CA SER A 2 -8.91 21.77 22.06
C SER A 2 -8.24 20.71 22.90
N GLN A 3 -8.91 19.62 23.14
CA GLN A 3 -8.33 18.46 23.79
C GLN A 3 -7.63 17.66 22.69
N ASP A 4 -6.29 17.67 22.70
CA ASP A 4 -5.52 16.88 21.74
C ASP A 4 -5.84 15.38 21.94
N CYS A 5 -6.17 14.69 20.85
CA CYS A 5 -6.39 13.26 20.86
C CYS A 5 -5.07 12.55 20.51
N VAL A 6 -4.50 11.84 21.46
CA VAL A 6 -3.28 11.05 21.26
C VAL A 6 -3.66 9.66 20.76
N LEU A 7 -3.21 9.29 19.54
CA LEU A 7 -3.37 7.95 19.00
C LEU A 7 -2.12 7.12 19.29
N THR A 8 -2.32 5.95 19.88
CA THR A 8 -1.27 4.96 20.13
C THR A 8 -1.38 3.83 19.12
N PRO A 9 -0.29 3.41 18.44
CA PRO A 9 -0.32 2.26 17.57
C PRO A 9 -0.75 0.99 18.33
N VAL A 10 -1.70 0.26 17.77
CA VAL A 10 -2.13 -1.05 18.30
C VAL A 10 -1.35 -2.19 17.67
N ALA A 11 -0.81 -1.95 16.47
CA ALA A 11 -0.05 -2.92 15.69
C ALA A 11 0.88 -2.22 14.70
N PHE A 12 1.77 -2.99 14.11
CA PHE A 12 2.56 -2.59 12.94
C PHE A 12 2.37 -3.60 11.83
N ILE A 13 2.35 -3.11 10.57
CA ILE A 13 2.32 -4.00 9.41
C ILE A 13 3.73 -4.22 8.91
N HIS A 14 4.03 -5.46 8.54
CA HIS A 14 5.25 -5.88 7.84
C HIS A 14 4.91 -6.23 6.40
N THR A 15 5.64 -5.62 5.46
CA THR A 15 5.46 -5.79 4.01
C THR A 15 6.81 -5.92 3.31
N GLU A 16 6.77 -6.16 2.00
CA GLU A 16 7.98 -6.24 1.16
C GLU A 16 8.58 -4.88 0.80
N PHE A 17 7.94 -3.77 1.18
CA PHE A 17 8.37 -2.42 0.82
C PHE A 17 9.11 -1.73 1.97
N ARG A 18 10.43 -1.63 1.87
CA ARG A 18 11.26 -0.85 2.79
C ARG A 18 11.35 0.63 2.43
N ALA A 19 10.90 1.01 1.23
CA ALA A 19 10.89 2.37 0.72
C ALA A 19 9.56 2.68 0.02
N LYS A 20 9.24 3.97 -0.14
CA LYS A 20 7.99 4.43 -0.77
C LYS A 20 7.87 4.09 -2.25
N PHE A 21 9.00 3.98 -2.95
CA PHE A 21 8.99 3.74 -4.39
C PHE A 21 8.54 2.31 -4.69
N GLY A 22 7.56 2.16 -5.57
CA GLY A 22 6.98 0.87 -5.94
C GLY A 22 5.75 0.47 -5.13
N ILE A 23 5.43 1.13 -4.02
CA ILE A 23 4.19 0.85 -3.28
C ILE A 23 2.98 1.17 -4.18
N PRO A 24 1.99 0.27 -4.32
CA PRO A 24 0.75 0.56 -5.02
C PRO A 24 0.08 1.82 -4.49
N ARG A 25 -0.50 2.61 -5.38
CA ARG A 25 -1.11 3.91 -5.00
C ARG A 25 -2.37 3.78 -4.15
N GLN A 26 -3.00 2.61 -4.14
CA GLN A 26 -4.18 2.27 -3.35
C GLN A 26 -4.15 0.79 -2.99
N ALA A 27 -4.76 0.44 -1.87
CA ALA A 27 -4.99 -0.94 -1.48
C ALA A 27 -5.84 -1.69 -2.52
N GLY A 28 -5.62 -2.99 -2.67
CA GLY A 28 -6.36 -3.85 -3.58
C GLY A 28 -5.91 -3.79 -5.05
N LEU A 29 -4.99 -2.89 -5.43
CA LEU A 29 -4.49 -2.83 -6.83
C LEU A 29 -3.54 -3.99 -7.18
N ALA A 30 -2.88 -4.57 -6.18
CA ALA A 30 -1.98 -5.72 -6.29
C ALA A 30 -2.32 -6.72 -5.18
N GLU A 31 -3.30 -7.57 -5.41
CA GLU A 31 -3.81 -8.52 -4.41
C GLU A 31 -2.83 -9.66 -4.09
N GLU A 32 -1.81 -9.84 -4.90
CA GLU A 32 -0.73 -10.80 -4.72
C GLU A 32 0.22 -10.39 -3.59
N LEU A 33 0.28 -9.09 -3.25
CA LEU A 33 1.08 -8.59 -2.14
C LEU A 33 0.60 -9.17 -0.82
N ARG A 34 1.55 -9.63 -0.01
CA ARG A 34 1.28 -10.16 1.33
C ARG A 34 1.82 -9.20 2.38
N GLY A 35 1.05 -9.05 3.44
CA GLY A 35 1.46 -8.32 4.63
C GLY A 35 1.11 -9.08 5.88
N LYS A 36 1.85 -8.82 6.95
CA LYS A 36 1.63 -9.37 8.28
C LYS A 36 1.45 -8.23 9.27
N ILE A 37 0.32 -8.21 9.98
CA ILE A 37 0.06 -7.26 11.05
C ILE A 37 0.40 -7.92 12.37
N VAL A 38 1.35 -7.31 13.10
CA VAL A 38 1.83 -7.78 14.39
C VAL A 38 1.38 -6.78 15.45
N PHE A 39 0.61 -7.25 16.42
CA PHE A 39 0.10 -6.41 17.50
C PHE A 39 1.21 -6.02 18.49
N GLU A 40 1.09 -4.84 19.06
CA GLU A 40 1.89 -4.43 20.20
C GLU A 40 1.59 -5.30 21.43
N PRO A 41 2.57 -5.53 22.32
CA PRO A 41 2.40 -6.46 23.46
C PRO A 41 1.14 -6.23 24.29
N ALA A 42 0.75 -4.98 24.51
CA ALA A 42 -0.44 -4.61 25.28
C ALA A 42 -1.75 -5.03 24.61
N TYR A 43 -1.74 -5.30 23.30
CA TYR A 43 -2.93 -5.61 22.49
C TYR A 43 -2.91 -7.04 21.91
N ARG A 44 -1.98 -7.89 22.36
CA ARG A 44 -1.87 -9.32 21.96
C ARG A 44 -2.87 -10.17 22.74
N VAL A 45 -4.15 -9.88 22.58
CA VAL A 45 -5.25 -10.50 23.31
C VAL A 45 -6.14 -11.23 22.30
N ASP A 46 -6.12 -12.57 22.32
CA ASP A 46 -6.85 -13.41 21.35
C ASP A 46 -8.37 -13.11 21.36
N GLU A 47 -8.93 -12.74 22.52
CA GLU A 47 -10.33 -12.36 22.66
C GLU A 47 -10.73 -11.13 21.83
N ALA A 48 -9.80 -10.19 21.62
CA ALA A 48 -10.04 -9.01 20.80
C ALA A 48 -10.18 -9.34 19.30
N LEU A 49 -9.70 -10.52 18.89
CA LEU A 49 -9.74 -10.97 17.50
C LEU A 49 -10.89 -11.96 17.24
N ARG A 50 -11.62 -12.35 18.28
CA ARG A 50 -12.71 -13.33 18.17
C ARG A 50 -13.79 -12.86 17.20
N GLY A 51 -14.10 -13.68 16.18
CA GLY A 51 -15.09 -13.39 15.15
C GLY A 51 -14.52 -12.65 13.94
N LEU A 52 -13.26 -12.19 13.98
CA LEU A 52 -12.64 -11.51 12.82
C LEU A 52 -12.44 -12.47 11.65
N GLU A 53 -12.29 -13.76 11.90
CA GLU A 53 -12.18 -14.84 10.91
C GLU A 53 -13.42 -14.95 9.99
N GLY A 54 -14.56 -14.40 10.41
CA GLY A 54 -15.77 -14.36 9.61
C GLY A 54 -15.79 -13.28 8.53
N PHE A 55 -14.78 -12.39 8.51
CA PHE A 55 -14.71 -11.28 7.55
C PHE A 55 -13.63 -11.52 6.50
N SER A 56 -13.96 -11.27 5.24
CA SER A 56 -13.01 -11.36 4.13
C SER A 56 -12.11 -10.14 3.99
N HIS A 57 -12.57 -8.97 4.43
CA HIS A 57 -11.85 -7.70 4.33
C HIS A 57 -11.93 -6.92 5.64
N ILE A 58 -10.90 -6.12 5.87
CA ILE A 58 -10.79 -5.23 7.02
C ILE A 58 -10.31 -3.85 6.58
N TRP A 59 -10.77 -2.83 7.29
CA TRP A 59 -10.23 -1.48 7.23
C TRP A 59 -9.06 -1.35 8.18
N LEU A 60 -7.96 -0.80 7.68
CA LEU A 60 -6.81 -0.39 8.47
C LEU A 60 -6.81 1.14 8.59
N ILE A 61 -6.83 1.66 9.82
CA ILE A 61 -6.60 3.08 10.12
C ILE A 61 -5.14 3.18 10.57
N TRP A 62 -4.32 3.91 9.79
CA TRP A 62 -2.88 3.91 9.95
C TRP A 62 -2.26 5.30 9.83
N GLY A 63 -0.98 5.46 10.18
CA GLY A 63 -0.28 6.72 10.16
C GLY A 63 0.78 6.82 9.08
N PHE A 64 0.86 7.98 8.40
CA PHE A 64 1.95 8.30 7.48
C PHE A 64 3.24 8.57 8.26
N SER A 65 4.02 7.51 8.57
CA SER A 65 5.23 7.58 9.39
C SER A 65 6.30 8.53 8.82
N GLU A 66 6.49 8.50 7.49
CA GLU A 66 7.54 9.24 6.79
C GLU A 66 7.23 10.73 6.53
N ASN A 67 6.05 11.20 6.88
CA ASN A 67 5.65 12.59 6.61
C ASN A 67 5.28 13.36 7.88
N ARG A 68 5.53 12.81 9.07
CA ARG A 68 5.15 13.42 10.35
C ARG A 68 5.70 14.84 10.54
N ASP A 69 6.93 15.06 10.10
CA ASP A 69 7.64 16.33 10.32
C ASP A 69 7.43 17.37 9.20
N ARG A 70 6.67 17.02 8.14
CA ARG A 70 6.51 17.91 6.98
C ARG A 70 5.36 18.89 7.07
N GLY A 71 4.57 18.83 8.14
CA GLY A 71 3.36 19.65 8.30
C GLY A 71 2.28 19.35 7.25
N TRP A 72 1.15 20.06 7.38
CA TRP A 72 0.05 19.93 6.42
C TRP A 72 0.03 21.10 5.44
N THR A 73 -0.61 20.90 4.29
CA THR A 73 -0.84 21.96 3.32
C THR A 73 -2.31 21.98 2.89
N PRO A 74 -2.93 23.15 2.72
CA PRO A 74 -4.34 23.23 2.35
C PRO A 74 -4.60 22.71 0.93
N THR A 75 -3.60 22.75 0.05
CA THR A 75 -3.69 22.25 -1.33
C THR A 75 -2.50 21.40 -1.71
N VAL A 76 -2.73 20.40 -2.54
CA VAL A 76 -1.71 19.50 -3.09
C VAL A 76 -1.85 19.38 -4.59
N ARG A 77 -0.84 18.84 -5.25
CA ARG A 77 -0.85 18.55 -6.71
C ARG A 77 -0.93 17.05 -6.91
N PRO A 78 -2.13 16.49 -7.18
CA PRO A 78 -2.25 15.07 -7.44
C PRO A 78 -1.45 14.67 -8.68
N PRO A 79 -0.60 13.62 -8.58
CA PRO A 79 0.15 13.13 -9.72
C PRO A 79 -0.71 12.79 -10.93
N ARG A 80 -1.88 12.22 -10.70
CA ARG A 80 -2.85 11.84 -11.74
C ARG A 80 -3.32 13.00 -12.63
N LEU A 81 -3.21 14.24 -12.13
CA LEU A 81 -3.58 15.46 -12.89
C LEU A 81 -2.35 16.14 -13.51
N GLY A 82 -1.28 15.41 -13.80
CA GLY A 82 -0.08 15.95 -14.42
C GLY A 82 0.74 16.91 -13.54
N GLY A 83 0.41 17.02 -12.22
CA GLY A 83 1.16 17.83 -11.23
C GLY A 83 1.02 19.34 -11.35
N ASN A 84 0.27 19.84 -12.33
CA ASN A 84 0.03 21.28 -12.53
C ASN A 84 -1.24 21.77 -11.82
N THR A 85 -2.25 20.89 -11.70
CA THR A 85 -3.53 21.23 -11.08
C THR A 85 -3.43 21.09 -9.56
N ARG A 86 -3.85 22.12 -8.82
CA ARG A 86 -3.98 22.08 -7.36
C ARG A 86 -5.38 21.68 -6.95
N LEU A 87 -5.48 20.78 -6.00
CA LEU A 87 -6.73 20.42 -5.32
C LEU A 87 -6.61 20.62 -3.82
N GLY A 88 -7.74 20.84 -3.15
CA GLY A 88 -7.81 20.82 -1.70
C GLY A 88 -7.34 19.48 -1.14
N VAL A 89 -6.58 19.48 -0.05
CA VAL A 89 -6.02 18.25 0.54
C VAL A 89 -7.10 17.23 0.89
N PHE A 90 -8.28 17.70 1.32
CA PHE A 90 -9.42 16.83 1.68
C PHE A 90 -10.13 16.21 0.46
N ALA A 91 -9.93 16.77 -0.74
CA ALA A 91 -10.37 16.14 -1.99
C ALA A 91 -9.39 15.08 -2.50
N THR A 92 -8.34 14.75 -1.75
CA THR A 92 -7.28 13.81 -2.13
C THR A 92 -6.97 12.82 -1.01
N ARG A 93 -6.15 11.81 -1.30
CA ARG A 93 -5.58 10.88 -0.31
C ARG A 93 -4.10 11.19 -0.02
N SER A 94 -3.70 12.45 -0.17
CA SER A 94 -2.34 12.92 0.11
C SER A 94 -1.97 12.75 1.59
N PRO A 95 -0.70 12.44 1.92
CA PRO A 95 -0.21 12.35 3.30
C PRO A 95 -0.08 13.72 4.00
N PHE A 96 -0.10 14.84 3.24
CA PHE A 96 0.06 16.18 3.79
C PHE A 96 -1.24 16.71 4.44
N ARG A 97 -1.84 15.89 5.27
CA ARG A 97 -3.11 16.12 5.99
C ARG A 97 -2.84 16.60 7.42
N PRO A 98 -3.77 17.32 8.07
CA PRO A 98 -3.58 17.79 9.44
C PRO A 98 -3.23 16.67 10.42
N ASN A 99 -3.86 15.51 10.34
CA ASN A 99 -3.65 14.40 11.26
C ASN A 99 -2.80 13.27 10.68
N GLY A 100 -2.39 13.33 9.42
CA GLY A 100 -1.53 12.33 8.80
C GLY A 100 -2.05 10.89 8.86
N LEU A 101 -3.39 10.71 8.84
CA LEU A 101 -4.02 9.39 8.87
C LEU A 101 -4.31 8.87 7.47
N GLY A 102 -4.08 7.59 7.27
CA GLY A 102 -4.45 6.80 6.11
C GLY A 102 -5.57 5.81 6.43
N LEU A 103 -6.25 5.36 5.40
CA LEU A 103 -7.32 4.36 5.45
C LEU A 103 -7.17 3.42 4.26
N SER A 104 -7.01 2.13 4.52
CA SER A 104 -6.84 1.09 3.50
C SER A 104 -7.76 -0.09 3.78
N CYS A 105 -8.52 -0.51 2.77
CA CYS A 105 -9.27 -1.77 2.81
C CYS A 105 -8.37 -2.88 2.27
N VAL A 106 -8.10 -3.90 3.08
CA VAL A 106 -7.24 -5.02 2.71
C VAL A 106 -7.99 -6.34 2.88
N ARG A 107 -7.64 -7.34 2.09
CA ARG A 107 -8.19 -8.69 2.25
C ARG A 107 -7.55 -9.37 3.45
N LEU A 108 -8.36 -9.91 4.36
CA LEU A 108 -7.92 -10.76 5.44
C LEU A 108 -7.71 -12.17 4.90
N VAL A 109 -6.47 -12.64 4.88
CA VAL A 109 -6.09 -13.98 4.38
C VAL A 109 -6.23 -15.02 5.48
N GLY A 110 -5.97 -14.63 6.73
CA GLY A 110 -6.07 -15.52 7.87
C GLY A 110 -5.40 -14.93 9.11
N MET A 111 -5.37 -15.72 10.15
CA MET A 111 -4.72 -15.42 11.41
C MET A 111 -3.73 -16.53 11.74
N GLN A 112 -2.55 -16.17 12.24
CA GLN A 112 -1.48 -17.11 12.56
C GLN A 112 -0.92 -16.79 13.93
N LYS A 113 -0.87 -17.79 14.82
CA LYS A 113 -0.23 -17.66 16.13
C LYS A 113 1.28 -17.86 15.98
N GLU A 114 2.07 -16.92 16.50
CA GLU A 114 3.52 -16.95 16.47
C GLU A 114 4.09 -16.83 17.87
N ASP A 115 5.11 -17.63 18.19
CA ASP A 115 5.78 -17.57 19.49
C ASP A 115 6.39 -16.19 19.73
N GLY A 116 6.15 -15.62 20.90
CA GLY A 116 6.61 -14.31 21.31
C GLY A 116 5.92 -13.12 20.63
N ARG A 117 5.07 -13.35 19.61
CA ARG A 117 4.31 -12.29 18.88
C ARG A 117 2.80 -12.37 19.06
N GLY A 118 2.29 -13.49 19.60
CA GLY A 118 0.85 -13.72 19.73
C GLY A 118 0.20 -14.01 18.38
N THR A 119 -1.10 -13.75 18.26
CA THR A 119 -1.84 -13.91 17.01
C THR A 119 -1.60 -12.73 16.08
N CYS A 120 -1.07 -12.99 14.87
CA CYS A 120 -0.83 -12.04 13.81
C CYS A 120 -1.93 -12.16 12.74
N LEU A 121 -2.25 -11.05 12.06
CA LEU A 121 -3.16 -11.09 10.91
C LEU A 121 -2.34 -11.16 9.62
N LEU A 122 -2.71 -12.08 8.73
CA LEU A 122 -2.17 -12.19 7.39
C LEU A 122 -3.13 -11.46 6.44
N VAL A 123 -2.61 -10.48 5.70
CA VAL A 123 -3.41 -9.65 4.80
C VAL A 123 -2.86 -9.67 3.38
N ALA A 124 -3.69 -9.31 2.41
CA ALA A 124 -3.31 -9.17 1.02
C ALA A 124 -3.76 -7.83 0.45
N GLY A 125 -3.00 -7.32 -0.54
CA GLY A 125 -3.32 -6.09 -1.24
C GLY A 125 -3.05 -4.80 -0.45
N ALA A 126 -2.18 -4.83 0.56
CA ALA A 126 -1.82 -3.63 1.32
C ALA A 126 -0.95 -2.68 0.50
N ASP A 127 -1.25 -1.37 0.61
CA ASP A 127 -0.52 -0.25 0.00
C ASP A 127 0.35 0.48 1.04
N LEU A 128 1.01 -0.28 1.91
CA LEU A 128 1.69 0.21 3.10
C LEU A 128 3.18 -0.17 3.09
N MET A 129 4.00 0.73 3.58
CA MET A 129 5.41 0.48 3.80
C MET A 129 5.62 -0.42 5.03
N ASP A 130 6.70 -1.18 5.04
CA ASP A 130 7.12 -1.97 6.21
C ASP A 130 7.27 -1.08 7.44
N GLY A 131 6.79 -1.58 8.60
CA GLY A 131 6.81 -0.84 9.85
C GLY A 131 5.76 0.29 9.96
N THR A 132 4.78 0.38 9.06
CA THR A 132 3.70 1.38 9.18
C THR A 132 2.85 1.10 10.42
N PRO A 133 2.62 2.12 11.30
CA PRO A 133 1.80 1.97 12.49
C PRO A 133 0.31 1.87 12.14
N ILE A 134 -0.37 0.90 12.72
CA ILE A 134 -1.81 0.72 12.66
C ILE A 134 -2.42 1.21 13.97
N TYR A 135 -3.40 2.11 13.89
CA TYR A 135 -4.06 2.68 15.05
C TYR A 135 -5.40 2.02 15.37
N ASP A 136 -6.07 1.46 14.37
CA ASP A 136 -7.33 0.74 14.55
C ASP A 136 -7.57 -0.22 13.38
N ILE A 137 -8.34 -1.27 13.66
CA ILE A 137 -8.77 -2.27 12.67
C ILE A 137 -10.28 -2.43 12.80
N LYS A 138 -11.00 -2.34 11.67
CA LYS A 138 -12.44 -2.53 11.64
C LYS A 138 -12.83 -3.55 10.58
N PRO A 139 -13.86 -4.36 10.78
CA PRO A 139 -14.38 -5.23 9.72
C PRO A 139 -14.98 -4.41 8.58
N TYR A 140 -14.82 -4.88 7.35
CA TYR A 140 -15.54 -4.35 6.19
C TYR A 140 -16.96 -4.93 6.15
N LEU A 141 -17.96 -4.07 6.08
CA LEU A 141 -19.37 -4.44 6.03
C LEU A 141 -19.93 -4.13 4.63
N PRO A 142 -20.13 -5.13 3.75
CA PRO A 142 -20.52 -4.89 2.36
C PRO A 142 -21.76 -3.99 2.21
N TYR A 143 -22.77 -4.18 3.04
CA TYR A 143 -23.99 -3.39 2.99
C TYR A 143 -23.82 -1.93 3.39
N ALA A 144 -22.77 -1.63 4.18
CA ALA A 144 -22.50 -0.28 4.70
C ALA A 144 -21.38 0.42 3.93
N ASP A 145 -20.36 -0.31 3.52
CA ASP A 145 -19.11 0.26 2.97
C ASP A 145 -19.13 0.32 1.44
N CYS A 146 -19.83 -0.60 0.75
CA CYS A 146 -19.90 -0.61 -0.70
C CYS A 146 -20.91 0.43 -1.21
N ARG A 147 -20.47 1.31 -2.12
CA ARG A 147 -21.28 2.33 -2.80
C ARG A 147 -21.05 2.22 -4.29
N THR A 148 -21.88 1.44 -4.96
CA THR A 148 -21.77 1.20 -6.42
C THR A 148 -22.10 2.43 -7.25
N GLU A 149 -22.87 3.36 -6.69
CA GLU A 149 -23.27 4.63 -7.29
C GLU A 149 -22.26 5.77 -7.05
N ALA A 150 -21.17 5.52 -6.34
CA ALA A 150 -20.23 6.57 -5.98
C ALA A 150 -19.50 7.17 -7.19
N VAL A 151 -19.36 8.49 -7.20
CA VAL A 151 -18.63 9.24 -8.23
C VAL A 151 -17.21 9.51 -7.78
N GLY A 152 -16.23 9.10 -8.59
CA GLY A 152 -14.80 9.12 -8.26
C GLY A 152 -14.09 10.47 -8.38
N GLY A 153 -14.81 11.58 -8.70
CA GLY A 153 -14.21 12.89 -8.86
C GLY A 153 -13.14 12.92 -9.95
N PHE A 154 -11.91 13.35 -9.63
CA PHE A 154 -10.78 13.36 -10.56
C PHE A 154 -10.15 11.98 -10.82
N ALA A 155 -10.63 10.94 -10.16
CA ALA A 155 -10.12 9.58 -10.25
C ALA A 155 -11.26 8.56 -10.45
N PRO A 156 -12.08 8.69 -11.52
CA PRO A 156 -13.27 7.85 -11.71
C PRO A 156 -12.91 6.41 -12.05
N GLU A 157 -11.76 6.18 -12.67
CA GLU A 157 -11.37 4.88 -13.20
C GLU A 157 -10.03 4.42 -12.63
N MET A 158 -9.84 3.10 -12.62
CA MET A 158 -8.56 2.50 -12.29
C MET A 158 -7.52 2.85 -13.36
N PRO A 159 -6.27 3.18 -12.99
CA PRO A 159 -5.19 3.38 -13.96
C PRO A 159 -4.98 2.13 -14.84
N ASP A 160 -4.61 2.36 -16.10
CA ASP A 160 -4.16 1.31 -16.99
C ASP A 160 -2.96 0.57 -16.40
N ARG A 161 -2.90 -0.74 -16.64
CA ARG A 161 -1.76 -1.56 -16.28
C ARG A 161 -0.77 -1.64 -17.42
N LEU A 162 0.54 -1.69 -17.07
CA LEU A 162 1.60 -1.98 -18.02
C LEU A 162 1.68 -3.49 -18.30
N GLU A 163 2.09 -3.84 -19.50
CA GLU A 163 2.58 -5.17 -19.83
C GLU A 163 3.98 -5.35 -19.21
N VAL A 164 4.15 -6.34 -18.33
CA VAL A 164 5.42 -6.59 -17.66
C VAL A 164 6.14 -7.74 -18.35
N LEU A 165 7.36 -7.49 -18.81
CA LEU A 165 8.29 -8.48 -19.35
C LEU A 165 9.43 -8.71 -18.37
N ILE A 166 9.53 -9.91 -17.83
CA ILE A 166 10.65 -10.39 -17.04
C ILE A 166 11.36 -11.44 -17.88
N PRO A 167 12.61 -11.19 -18.35
CA PRO A 167 13.37 -12.20 -19.09
C PRO A 167 13.55 -13.47 -18.27
N PRO A 168 13.46 -14.68 -18.88
CA PRO A 168 13.52 -15.96 -18.16
C PRO A 168 14.80 -16.13 -17.31
N GLU A 169 15.92 -15.59 -17.76
CA GLU A 169 17.19 -15.59 -17.05
C GLU A 169 17.17 -14.76 -15.76
N LEU A 170 16.36 -13.68 -15.71
CA LEU A 170 16.18 -12.84 -14.53
C LEU A 170 15.09 -13.38 -13.61
N GLU A 171 14.09 -14.04 -14.17
CA GLU A 171 13.01 -14.65 -13.40
C GLU A 171 13.52 -15.71 -12.42
N ALA A 172 14.58 -16.44 -12.80
CA ALA A 172 15.23 -17.44 -11.93
C ALA A 172 15.83 -16.83 -10.63
N ALA A 173 16.20 -15.55 -10.65
CA ALA A 173 16.74 -14.85 -9.47
C ALA A 173 15.63 -14.40 -8.50
N ILE A 174 14.35 -14.43 -8.94
CA ILE A 174 13.20 -14.02 -8.12
C ILE A 174 12.60 -15.26 -7.46
N PRO A 175 12.45 -15.29 -6.11
CA PRO A 175 11.75 -16.38 -5.43
C PRO A 175 10.37 -16.62 -6.05
N GLU A 176 10.01 -17.87 -6.29
CA GLU A 176 8.80 -18.25 -7.02
C GLU A 176 7.52 -17.67 -6.41
N ASP A 177 7.44 -17.67 -5.07
CA ASP A 177 6.33 -17.12 -4.30
C ASP A 177 6.23 -15.59 -4.37
N ARG A 178 7.27 -14.88 -4.85
CA ARG A 178 7.34 -13.42 -4.98
C ARG A 178 7.07 -12.92 -6.40
N ARG A 179 7.20 -13.77 -7.41
CA ARG A 179 7.03 -13.39 -8.83
C ARG A 179 5.65 -12.79 -9.13
N PRO A 180 4.52 -13.38 -8.68
CA PRO A 180 3.21 -12.79 -8.94
C PRO A 180 3.07 -11.39 -8.33
N ALA A 181 3.53 -11.19 -7.10
CA ALA A 181 3.46 -9.92 -6.41
C ALA A 181 4.34 -8.85 -7.08
N LEU A 182 5.58 -9.20 -7.47
CA LEU A 182 6.46 -8.29 -8.21
C LEU A 182 5.85 -7.88 -9.54
N THR A 183 5.32 -8.83 -10.31
CA THR A 183 4.66 -8.56 -11.61
C THR A 183 3.46 -7.63 -11.43
N ALA A 184 2.62 -7.88 -10.42
CA ALA A 184 1.47 -7.03 -10.13
C ALA A 184 1.86 -5.60 -9.74
N VAL A 185 2.94 -5.43 -8.97
CA VAL A 185 3.50 -4.12 -8.59
C VAL A 185 4.04 -3.38 -9.80
N LEU A 186 4.86 -4.02 -10.62
CA LEU A 186 5.44 -3.42 -11.82
C LEU A 186 4.36 -3.02 -12.83
N ALA A 187 3.28 -3.80 -12.93
CA ALA A 187 2.14 -3.49 -13.79
C ALA A 187 1.39 -2.20 -13.38
N GLN A 188 1.54 -1.72 -12.13
CA GLN A 188 0.93 -0.47 -11.66
C GLN A 188 1.70 0.80 -12.06
N ASP A 189 2.71 0.69 -12.92
CA ASP A 189 3.59 1.79 -13.32
C ASP A 189 4.19 2.54 -12.10
N PRO A 190 5.25 2.00 -11.51
CA PRO A 190 5.86 2.59 -10.32
C PRO A 190 6.60 3.90 -10.59
N ARG A 191 6.75 4.32 -11.87
CA ARG A 191 7.44 5.56 -12.22
C ARG A 191 6.78 6.79 -11.58
N PRO A 192 7.57 7.84 -11.29
CA PRO A 192 7.00 9.15 -11.01
C PRO A 192 6.18 9.63 -12.23
N PRO A 193 4.94 10.12 -12.04
CA PRO A 193 3.97 10.35 -13.12
C PRO A 193 4.35 11.45 -14.12
N TYR A 194 5.50 12.12 -13.96
CA TYR A 194 6.00 13.18 -14.86
C TYR A 194 7.21 12.73 -15.68
N GLN A 195 7.56 11.44 -15.63
CA GLN A 195 8.75 10.92 -16.28
C GLN A 195 8.33 9.95 -17.38
N GLU A 196 8.33 10.45 -18.62
CA GLU A 196 7.99 9.68 -19.83
C GLU A 196 9.26 9.33 -20.65
N ASP A 197 10.45 9.42 -20.05
CA ASP A 197 11.71 9.11 -20.70
C ASP A 197 11.84 7.58 -20.89
N SER A 198 11.74 7.13 -22.15
CA SER A 198 11.81 5.70 -22.52
C SER A 198 13.20 5.09 -22.35
N GLU A 199 14.26 5.91 -22.33
CA GLU A 199 15.65 5.43 -22.15
C GLU A 199 16.05 5.35 -20.68
N ARG A 200 15.26 5.92 -19.78
CA ARG A 200 15.58 5.97 -18.37
C ARG A 200 15.40 4.62 -17.71
N VAL A 201 16.45 4.19 -16.98
CA VAL A 201 16.42 3.02 -16.11
C VAL A 201 16.00 3.46 -14.71
N TYR A 202 14.99 2.78 -14.18
CA TYR A 202 14.49 2.96 -12.81
C TYR A 202 14.95 1.81 -11.92
N GLY A 203 15.18 2.08 -10.65
CA GLY A 203 15.51 1.08 -9.64
C GLY A 203 14.45 1.04 -8.55
N MET A 204 14.07 -0.15 -8.09
CA MET A 204 13.09 -0.38 -7.04
C MET A 204 13.54 -1.53 -6.14
N SER A 205 13.49 -1.32 -4.83
CA SER A 205 13.69 -2.39 -3.86
C SER A 205 12.37 -3.12 -3.59
N PHE A 206 12.36 -4.44 -3.72
CA PHE A 206 11.21 -5.30 -3.46
C PHE A 206 11.65 -6.64 -2.88
N ALA A 207 11.11 -7.04 -1.74
CA ALA A 207 11.41 -8.32 -1.07
C ALA A 207 12.91 -8.57 -0.82
N GLY A 208 13.69 -7.49 -0.63
CA GLY A 208 15.15 -7.56 -0.44
C GLY A 208 15.95 -7.64 -1.73
N LEU A 209 15.30 -7.60 -2.90
CA LEU A 209 15.92 -7.54 -4.22
C LEU A 209 15.93 -6.10 -4.73
N GLU A 210 16.94 -5.74 -5.53
CA GLU A 210 17.00 -4.50 -6.30
C GLU A 210 16.61 -4.79 -7.75
N ILE A 211 15.45 -4.26 -8.15
CA ILE A 211 14.86 -4.47 -9.47
C ILE A 211 15.16 -3.26 -10.34
N ARG A 212 15.88 -3.43 -11.44
CA ARG A 212 16.08 -2.39 -12.45
C ARG A 212 15.20 -2.64 -13.65
N PHE A 213 14.49 -1.61 -14.12
CA PHE A 213 13.55 -1.72 -15.22
C PHE A 213 13.51 -0.46 -16.07
N ARG A 214 12.98 -0.61 -17.28
CA ARG A 214 12.68 0.47 -18.23
C ARG A 214 11.25 0.35 -18.72
N VAL A 215 10.64 1.48 -19.07
CA VAL A 215 9.27 1.50 -19.61
C VAL A 215 9.27 2.20 -20.95
N GLU A 216 8.77 1.50 -21.97
CA GLU A 216 8.57 1.99 -23.32
C GLU A 216 7.10 1.83 -23.72
N GLY A 217 6.41 2.95 -23.92
CA GLY A 217 4.98 2.95 -24.16
C GLY A 217 4.21 2.28 -23.01
N ARG A 218 3.54 1.16 -23.29
CA ARG A 218 2.78 0.38 -22.31
C ARG A 218 3.52 -0.88 -21.80
N ARG A 219 4.78 -1.05 -22.16
CA ARG A 219 5.60 -2.20 -21.76
C ARG A 219 6.67 -1.80 -20.77
N LEU A 220 6.73 -2.52 -19.65
CA LEU A 220 7.80 -2.46 -18.68
C LEU A 220 8.69 -3.69 -18.86
N THR A 221 9.99 -3.48 -19.08
CA THR A 221 10.97 -4.58 -19.19
C THR A 221 11.91 -4.54 -18.00
N VAL A 222 12.04 -5.65 -17.28
CA VAL A 222 13.03 -5.83 -16.22
C VAL A 222 14.40 -6.05 -16.87
N LEU A 223 15.40 -5.29 -16.42
CA LEU A 223 16.76 -5.28 -16.98
C LEU A 223 17.78 -5.97 -16.06
N ALA A 224 17.54 -5.97 -14.74
CA ALA A 224 18.39 -6.64 -13.77
C ALA A 224 17.61 -6.92 -12.47
N VAL A 225 18.04 -7.96 -11.77
CA VAL A 225 17.60 -8.37 -10.43
C VAL A 225 18.86 -8.69 -9.63
N ASP A 226 19.14 -7.89 -8.59
CA ASP A 226 20.34 -7.98 -7.74
C ASP A 226 19.99 -8.28 -6.29
#